data_f653685f4587b0f17c102380572978e5
#
_entry.id   f653685f4587b0f17c102380572978e5
#
_cell.length_a   1.000
_cell.length_b   1.000
_cell.length_c   1.000
_cell.angle_alpha   90.00
_cell.angle_beta   90.00
_cell.angle_gamma   90.00
#
_symmetry.space_group_name_H-M   'P 1'
#
loop_
_entity.id
_entity.type
_entity.pdbx_description
1 polymer ?
#
loop_
_entity_poly.entity_id
_entity_poly.type
_entity_poly.pdbx_seq_one_letter_code
_entity_poly.pdbx_strand_id
1 'polypeptide(L)'
;FFSAWLKQATEKQMKIFLFVWFITLFLPYCQEYISSYIGGTCAWNDYGTLYYFSGFSGYLLLGYYLKDRNKLSVKKTVILSLILFSVGYAITYYGFRNMTSQPDITERQMELFFLYCSPNVFLMTVAWYLLIQKVKVTSPLIISALKNITKCGLGIYMVHYFAVGIGYLAIDRIDLPIFMRIPATALFVFIVSWCIVALFYKVLPKA
;
A
#
# COMPACT_ATOMS: atom_id res chain seq x y z
N PHE A 1 11.50 -15.99 -3.66
CA PHE A 1 12.58 -16.09 -2.62
C PHE A 1 12.05 -15.69 -1.24
N PHE A 2 11.47 -14.52 -1.09
CA PHE A 2 10.97 -14.01 0.21
C PHE A 2 9.88 -14.88 0.84
N SER A 3 8.96 -15.44 0.04
CA SER A 3 7.90 -16.33 0.53
C SER A 3 8.42 -17.65 1.10
N ALA A 4 9.54 -18.16 0.60
CA ALA A 4 10.19 -19.36 1.13
C ALA A 4 10.82 -19.06 2.49
N TRP A 5 11.48 -17.91 2.64
CA TRP A 5 12.02 -17.46 3.91
C TRP A 5 10.92 -17.25 4.96
N LEU A 6 9.78 -16.64 4.60
CA LEU A 6 8.64 -16.44 5.51
C LEU A 6 8.15 -17.72 6.17
N LYS A 7 8.17 -18.84 5.45
CA LYS A 7 7.73 -20.15 5.98
C LYS A 7 8.71 -20.75 6.98
N GLN A 8 9.98 -20.37 6.92
CA GLN A 8 11.06 -20.91 7.74
C GLN A 8 11.53 -19.95 8.84
N ALA A 9 11.18 -18.67 8.73
CA ALA A 9 11.61 -17.64 9.66
C ALA A 9 11.01 -17.85 11.05
N THR A 10 11.87 -17.79 12.05
CA THR A 10 11.45 -17.80 13.44
C THR A 10 10.77 -16.49 13.81
N GLU A 11 9.93 -16.50 14.85
CA GLU A 11 9.27 -15.30 15.34
C GLU A 11 10.25 -14.18 15.71
N LYS A 12 11.40 -14.54 16.25
CA LYS A 12 12.48 -13.58 16.59
C LYS A 12 13.05 -12.90 15.34
N GLN A 13 13.31 -13.68 14.28
CA GLN A 13 13.81 -13.13 13.00
C GLN A 13 12.79 -12.19 12.36
N MET A 14 11.50 -12.57 12.36
CA MET A 14 10.43 -11.70 11.86
C MET A 14 10.33 -10.38 12.63
N LYS A 15 10.41 -10.43 13.96
CA LYS A 15 10.39 -9.22 14.80
C LYS A 15 11.59 -8.30 14.55
N ILE A 16 12.80 -8.88 14.41
CA ILE A 16 14.00 -8.11 14.10
C ILE A 16 13.86 -7.44 12.73
N PHE A 17 13.43 -8.18 11.71
CA PHE A 17 13.21 -7.62 10.39
C PHE A 17 12.20 -6.47 10.42
N LEU A 18 11.05 -6.67 11.06
CA LEU A 18 10.01 -5.66 11.19
C LEU A 18 10.49 -4.43 11.96
N PHE A 19 11.31 -4.60 12.98
CA PHE A 19 11.89 -3.50 13.74
C PHE A 19 12.84 -2.66 12.87
N VAL A 20 13.76 -3.30 12.15
CA VAL A 20 14.67 -2.60 11.23
C VAL A 20 13.90 -1.94 10.11
N TRP A 21 12.94 -2.66 9.52
CA TRP A 21 12.06 -2.09 8.50
C TRP A 21 11.28 -0.86 9.02
N PHE A 22 10.75 -0.92 10.23
CA PHE A 22 10.02 0.21 10.82
C PHE A 22 10.90 1.46 10.95
N ILE A 23 12.18 1.28 11.30
CA ILE A 23 13.15 2.39 11.32
C ILE A 23 13.30 2.99 9.92
N THR A 24 13.34 2.16 8.88
CA THR A 24 13.48 2.65 7.50
C THR A 24 12.33 3.54 7.03
N LEU A 25 11.14 3.42 7.64
CA LEU A 25 9.99 4.28 7.31
C LEU A 25 10.22 5.75 7.66
N PHE A 26 11.09 6.04 8.63
CA PHE A 26 11.40 7.41 9.05
C PHE A 26 12.53 8.05 8.24
N LEU A 27 13.31 7.27 7.53
CA LEU A 27 14.46 7.78 6.77
C LEU A 27 14.12 8.86 5.74
N PRO A 28 12.96 8.82 5.03
CA PRO A 28 12.58 9.89 4.11
C PRO A 28 12.50 11.26 4.77
N TYR A 29 12.04 11.32 6.03
CA TYR A 29 11.93 12.57 6.79
C TYR A 29 13.26 13.06 7.35
N CYS A 30 14.25 12.18 7.45
CA CYS A 30 15.55 12.47 8.03
C CYS A 30 16.65 12.57 6.95
N GLN A 31 16.33 12.52 5.66
CA GLN A 31 17.30 12.44 4.57
C GLN A 31 18.32 13.59 4.54
N GLU A 32 17.93 14.78 4.98
CA GLU A 32 18.83 15.93 5.05
C GLU A 32 19.91 15.79 6.13
N TYR A 33 19.65 14.96 7.15
CA TYR A 33 20.50 14.78 8.34
C TYR A 33 21.27 13.46 8.32
N ILE A 34 20.88 12.52 7.48
CA ILE A 34 21.44 11.16 7.44
C ILE A 34 22.23 10.99 6.14
N SER A 35 23.41 10.39 6.26
CA SER A 35 24.21 10.03 5.08
C SER A 35 23.39 9.17 4.12
N SER A 36 23.48 9.43 2.83
CA SER A 36 22.87 8.64 1.75
C SER A 36 23.25 7.15 1.80
N TYR A 37 24.41 6.84 2.39
CA TYR A 37 24.89 5.49 2.58
C TYR A 37 24.00 4.66 3.53
N ILE A 38 23.36 5.30 4.52
CA ILE A 38 22.47 4.62 5.49
C ILE A 38 21.01 4.60 4.99
N GLY A 39 20.73 5.20 3.87
CA GLY A 39 19.39 5.26 3.32
C GLY A 39 18.70 3.88 3.23
N GLY A 40 17.40 3.86 3.15
CA GLY A 40 16.59 2.65 3.14
C GLY A 40 15.13 2.93 2.83
N THR A 41 14.86 3.82 1.88
CA THR A 41 13.49 4.07 1.40
C THR A 41 13.05 3.03 0.39
N CYS A 42 11.74 2.87 0.19
CA CYS A 42 11.24 1.96 -0.83
C CYS A 42 11.63 2.43 -2.23
N ALA A 43 11.74 1.51 -3.15
CA ALA A 43 11.83 1.66 -4.60
C ALA A 43 12.90 2.65 -5.16
N TRP A 44 13.18 3.74 -4.45
CA TRP A 44 13.99 4.84 -4.95
C TRP A 44 15.32 5.00 -4.24
N ASN A 45 15.63 4.10 -3.29
CA ASN A 45 16.90 4.09 -2.61
C ASN A 45 17.76 2.92 -3.06
N ASP A 46 18.58 3.16 -4.04
CA ASP A 46 19.40 2.12 -4.65
C ASP A 46 20.69 1.83 -3.87
N TYR A 47 21.08 2.66 -2.91
CA TYR A 47 22.44 2.67 -2.36
C TYR A 47 22.54 2.60 -0.83
N GLY A 48 21.43 2.48 -0.12
CA GLY A 48 21.46 2.47 1.33
C GLY A 48 21.80 1.10 1.93
N THR A 49 22.53 1.06 3.04
CA THR A 49 22.83 -0.18 3.77
C THR A 49 21.58 -0.90 4.27
N LEU A 50 20.51 -0.17 4.51
CA LEU A 50 19.22 -0.73 4.93
C LEU A 50 18.29 -1.07 3.75
N TYR A 51 18.75 -1.00 2.52
CA TYR A 51 17.97 -1.27 1.32
C TYR A 51 17.20 -2.61 1.38
N TYR A 52 17.85 -3.68 1.83
CA TYR A 52 17.23 -5.00 1.91
C TYR A 52 16.10 -5.11 2.95
N PHE A 53 16.07 -4.20 3.92
CA PHE A 53 15.04 -4.14 4.95
C PHE A 53 13.94 -3.14 4.61
N SER A 54 14.15 -2.25 3.63
CA SER A 54 13.19 -1.22 3.25
C SER A 54 12.16 -1.72 2.25
N GLY A 55 11.19 -0.88 1.96
CA GLY A 55 10.22 -1.11 0.89
C GLY A 55 9.02 -1.97 1.28
N PHE A 56 8.35 -2.49 0.27
CA PHE A 56 7.08 -3.21 0.42
C PHE A 56 7.20 -4.58 1.09
N SER A 57 8.41 -5.17 1.12
CA SER A 57 8.67 -6.45 1.78
C SER A 57 8.26 -6.44 3.25
N GLY A 58 8.44 -5.31 3.93
CA GLY A 58 8.02 -5.14 5.32
C GLY A 58 6.51 -5.19 5.50
N TYR A 59 5.72 -4.61 4.59
CA TYR A 59 4.26 -4.73 4.63
C TYR A 59 3.79 -6.17 4.43
N LEU A 60 4.43 -6.92 3.53
CA LEU A 60 4.12 -8.33 3.33
C LEU A 60 4.39 -9.14 4.61
N LEU A 61 5.56 -8.93 5.22
CA LEU A 61 5.90 -9.60 6.49
C LEU A 61 4.98 -9.17 7.62
N LEU A 62 4.65 -7.88 7.72
CA LEU A 62 3.72 -7.36 8.72
C LEU A 62 2.34 -8.00 8.60
N GLY A 63 1.81 -8.07 7.38
CA GLY A 63 0.53 -8.73 7.10
C GLY A 63 0.56 -10.21 7.52
N TYR A 64 1.61 -10.93 7.18
CA TYR A 64 1.81 -12.32 7.60
C TYR A 64 1.92 -12.45 9.14
N TYR A 65 2.68 -11.56 9.78
CA TYR A 65 2.87 -11.56 11.23
C TYR A 65 1.57 -11.25 12.00
N LEU A 66 0.76 -10.31 11.49
CA LEU A 66 -0.50 -9.90 12.13
C LEU A 66 -1.69 -10.80 11.82
N LYS A 67 -1.59 -11.70 10.83
CA LYS A 67 -2.70 -12.50 10.30
C LYS A 67 -3.56 -13.15 11.40
N ASP A 68 -2.93 -13.78 12.39
CA ASP A 68 -3.62 -14.54 13.43
C ASP A 68 -3.51 -13.89 14.82
N ARG A 69 -2.99 -12.66 14.91
CA ARG A 69 -2.66 -12.01 16.18
C ARG A 69 -3.65 -10.93 16.62
N ASN A 70 -4.57 -10.52 15.76
CA ASN A 70 -5.58 -9.54 16.12
C ASN A 70 -6.69 -10.17 16.98
N LYS A 71 -6.42 -10.32 18.27
CA LYS A 71 -7.37 -10.84 19.28
C LYS A 71 -8.31 -9.77 19.84
N LEU A 72 -8.22 -8.53 19.37
CA LEU A 72 -9.07 -7.42 19.83
C LEU A 72 -10.54 -7.66 19.45
N SER A 73 -11.46 -7.21 20.30
CA SER A 73 -12.89 -7.17 19.96
C SER A 73 -13.15 -6.22 18.79
N VAL A 74 -14.24 -6.40 18.07
CA VAL A 74 -14.59 -5.55 16.91
C VAL A 74 -14.62 -4.07 17.31
N LYS A 75 -15.26 -3.72 18.45
CA LYS A 75 -15.32 -2.33 18.93
C LYS A 75 -13.93 -1.73 19.16
N LYS A 76 -13.04 -2.46 19.86
CA LYS A 76 -11.67 -2.01 20.12
C LYS A 76 -10.86 -1.88 18.82
N THR A 77 -11.05 -2.81 17.87
CA THR A 77 -10.40 -2.74 16.56
C THR A 77 -10.84 -1.50 15.79
N VAL A 78 -12.15 -1.20 15.75
CA VAL A 78 -12.67 -0.01 15.07
C VAL A 78 -12.10 1.27 15.69
N ILE A 79 -12.14 1.39 17.01
CA ILE A 79 -11.60 2.58 17.71
C ILE A 79 -10.10 2.75 17.42
N LEU A 80 -9.31 1.68 17.56
CA LEU A 80 -7.88 1.72 17.28
C LEU A 80 -7.61 2.10 15.82
N SER A 81 -8.34 1.51 14.89
CA SER A 81 -8.18 1.81 13.46
C SER A 81 -8.54 3.26 13.12
N LEU A 82 -9.61 3.80 13.74
CA LEU A 82 -9.96 5.21 13.56
C LEU A 82 -8.86 6.13 14.08
N ILE A 83 -8.29 5.83 15.25
CA ILE A 83 -7.18 6.63 15.83
C ILE A 83 -5.97 6.58 14.89
N LEU A 84 -5.53 5.38 14.49
CA LEU A 84 -4.36 5.20 13.62
C LEU A 84 -4.56 5.89 12.27
N PHE A 85 -5.75 5.75 11.68
CA PHE A 85 -6.07 6.40 10.41
C PHE A 85 -6.08 7.92 10.54
N SER A 86 -6.75 8.45 11.58
CA SER A 86 -6.84 9.90 11.81
C SER A 86 -5.47 10.53 12.05
N VAL A 87 -4.59 9.87 12.82
CA VAL A 87 -3.22 10.34 13.06
C VAL A 87 -2.41 10.32 11.75
N GLY A 88 -2.43 9.21 11.02
CA GLY A 88 -1.73 9.09 9.73
C GLY A 88 -2.23 10.13 8.72
N TYR A 89 -3.56 10.31 8.62
CA TYR A 89 -4.16 11.30 7.74
C TYR A 89 -3.81 12.74 8.15
N ALA A 90 -3.82 13.05 9.44
CA ALA A 90 -3.44 14.37 9.94
C ALA A 90 -1.98 14.70 9.59
N ILE A 91 -1.05 13.75 9.78
CA ILE A 91 0.36 13.92 9.39
C ILE A 91 0.46 14.20 7.88
N THR A 92 -0.25 13.42 7.05
CA THR A 92 -0.28 13.61 5.59
C THR A 92 -0.81 15.00 5.23
N TYR A 93 -1.98 15.36 5.77
CA TYR A 93 -2.66 16.61 5.44
C TYR A 93 -1.85 17.85 5.85
N TYR A 94 -1.46 17.91 7.13
CA TYR A 94 -0.71 19.06 7.64
C TYR A 94 0.71 19.13 7.07
N GLY A 95 1.35 17.99 6.91
CA GLY A 95 2.66 17.91 6.29
C GLY A 95 2.65 18.42 4.86
N PHE A 96 1.75 17.94 4.03
CA PHE A 96 1.59 18.40 2.65
C PHE A 96 1.23 19.89 2.57
N ARG A 97 0.25 20.33 3.38
CA ARG A 97 -0.15 21.74 3.43
C ARG A 97 1.01 22.66 3.81
N ASN A 98 1.80 22.26 4.79
CA ASN A 98 2.96 23.04 5.23
C ASN A 98 4.03 23.12 4.11
N MET A 99 4.30 21.99 3.44
CA MET A 99 5.24 21.97 2.32
C MET A 99 4.78 22.83 1.17
N THR A 100 3.52 22.71 0.73
CA THR A 100 2.99 23.50 -0.40
C THR A 100 2.89 25.00 -0.14
N SER A 101 3.01 25.43 1.11
CA SER A 101 3.04 26.85 1.50
C SER A 101 4.43 27.48 1.40
N GLN A 102 5.47 26.69 1.12
CA GLN A 102 6.85 27.20 1.01
C GLN A 102 7.14 27.63 -0.45
N PRO A 103 7.84 28.74 -0.66
CA PRO A 103 8.36 29.09 -1.99
C PRO A 103 9.47 28.08 -2.38
N ASP A 104 9.61 27.83 -3.67
CA ASP A 104 10.69 27.02 -4.27
C ASP A 104 10.69 25.52 -3.85
N ILE A 105 9.51 24.95 -3.62
CA ILE A 105 9.38 23.53 -3.29
C ILE A 105 9.66 22.64 -4.51
N THR A 106 10.44 21.59 -4.33
CA THR A 106 10.66 20.56 -5.35
C THR A 106 9.55 19.52 -5.35
N GLU A 107 9.31 18.86 -6.49
CA GLU A 107 8.33 17.74 -6.59
C GLU A 107 8.60 16.65 -5.56
N ARG A 108 9.87 16.30 -5.34
CA ARG A 108 10.29 15.30 -4.35
C ARG A 108 9.88 15.69 -2.92
N GLN A 109 9.95 16.96 -2.56
CA GLN A 109 9.52 17.45 -1.24
C GLN A 109 8.00 17.43 -1.11
N MET A 110 7.25 17.70 -2.19
CA MET A 110 5.79 17.57 -2.20
C MET A 110 5.35 16.11 -1.99
N GLU A 111 6.06 15.18 -2.60
CA GLU A 111 5.74 13.76 -2.51
C GLU A 111 6.08 13.11 -1.17
N LEU A 112 6.91 13.78 -0.33
CA LEU A 112 7.41 13.23 0.93
C LEU A 112 6.32 12.62 1.82
N PHE A 113 5.17 13.28 1.92
CA PHE A 113 4.04 12.82 2.76
C PHE A 113 3.11 11.82 2.07
N PHE A 114 3.38 11.48 0.80
CA PHE A 114 2.65 10.46 0.03
C PHE A 114 3.49 9.20 -0.24
N LEU A 115 4.74 9.16 0.21
CA LEU A 115 5.59 7.99 0.02
C LEU A 115 4.97 6.76 0.67
N TYR A 116 4.89 5.67 -0.08
CA TYR A 116 4.25 4.43 0.35
C TYR A 116 4.88 3.81 1.61
N CYS A 117 6.19 3.99 1.77
CA CYS A 117 6.95 3.49 2.91
C CYS A 117 7.33 4.65 3.83
N SER A 118 6.33 5.33 4.37
CA SER A 118 6.44 6.41 5.36
C SER A 118 5.56 6.13 6.58
N PRO A 119 5.84 6.72 7.75
CA PRO A 119 5.14 6.40 8.99
C PRO A 119 3.64 6.70 8.95
N ASN A 120 3.25 7.78 8.29
CA ASN A 120 1.85 8.18 8.14
C ASN A 120 1.05 7.17 7.30
N VAL A 121 1.61 6.76 6.15
CA VAL A 121 1.00 5.74 5.28
C VAL A 121 0.98 4.39 5.97
N PHE A 122 2.03 4.04 6.71
CA PHE A 122 2.06 2.84 7.55
C PHE A 122 0.88 2.81 8.55
N LEU A 123 0.65 3.90 9.29
CA LEU A 123 -0.46 3.98 10.25
C LEU A 123 -1.81 3.77 9.57
N MET A 124 -2.05 4.43 8.44
CA MET A 124 -3.29 4.25 7.66
C MET A 124 -3.44 2.83 7.12
N THR A 125 -2.35 2.23 6.64
CA THR A 125 -2.35 0.84 6.13
C THR A 125 -2.66 -0.17 7.22
N VAL A 126 -2.05 -0.03 8.40
CA VAL A 126 -2.33 -0.88 9.56
C VAL A 126 -3.79 -0.74 10.00
N ALA A 127 -4.32 0.49 10.01
CA ALA A 127 -5.73 0.75 10.35
C ALA A 127 -6.68 -0.04 9.43
N TRP A 128 -6.50 0.06 8.11
CA TRP A 128 -7.28 -0.69 7.12
C TRP A 128 -7.12 -2.20 7.27
N TYR A 129 -5.89 -2.67 7.47
CA TYR A 129 -5.62 -4.09 7.63
C TYR A 129 -6.35 -4.69 8.83
N LEU A 130 -6.31 -4.01 9.98
CA LEU A 130 -7.01 -4.44 11.18
C LEU A 130 -8.53 -4.49 11.01
N LEU A 131 -9.12 -3.50 10.31
CA LEU A 131 -10.55 -3.47 9.98
C LEU A 131 -10.95 -4.62 9.08
N ILE A 132 -10.23 -4.82 7.98
CA ILE A 132 -10.52 -5.86 6.99
C ILE A 132 -10.48 -7.26 7.62
N GLN A 133 -9.58 -7.50 8.58
CA GLN A 133 -9.52 -8.78 9.30
C GLN A 133 -10.81 -9.11 10.07
N LYS A 134 -11.63 -8.11 10.42
CA LYS A 134 -12.92 -8.34 11.14
C LYS A 134 -14.10 -8.52 10.19
N VAL A 135 -13.91 -8.31 8.91
CA VAL A 135 -14.97 -8.51 7.91
C VAL A 135 -15.13 -9.99 7.62
N LYS A 136 -16.32 -10.51 7.88
CA LYS A 136 -16.70 -11.90 7.55
C LYS A 136 -17.50 -11.89 6.25
N VAL A 137 -16.94 -12.45 5.21
CA VAL A 137 -17.62 -12.61 3.92
C VAL A 137 -18.25 -13.99 3.87
N THR A 138 -19.57 -14.06 3.77
CA THR A 138 -20.33 -15.34 3.74
C THR A 138 -20.93 -15.64 2.36
N SER A 139 -21.10 -14.62 1.52
CA SER A 139 -21.69 -14.80 0.19
C SER A 139 -20.75 -15.59 -0.75
N PRO A 140 -21.22 -16.73 -1.32
CA PRO A 140 -20.41 -17.53 -2.23
C PRO A 140 -19.96 -16.76 -3.48
N LEU A 141 -20.82 -15.87 -3.99
CA LEU A 141 -20.49 -15.03 -5.16
C LEU A 141 -19.33 -14.07 -4.86
N ILE A 142 -19.38 -13.39 -3.70
CA ILE A 142 -18.30 -12.49 -3.30
C ILE A 142 -17.01 -13.26 -3.05
N ILE A 143 -17.08 -14.41 -2.40
CA ILE A 143 -15.90 -15.28 -2.19
C ILE A 143 -15.30 -15.71 -3.52
N SER A 144 -16.13 -16.10 -4.49
CA SER A 144 -15.66 -16.48 -5.83
C SER A 144 -15.00 -15.32 -6.56
N ALA A 145 -15.61 -14.12 -6.52
CA ALA A 145 -15.04 -12.91 -7.10
C ALA A 145 -13.69 -12.54 -6.46
N LEU A 146 -13.60 -12.56 -5.13
CA LEU A 146 -12.36 -12.26 -4.40
C LEU A 146 -11.26 -13.27 -4.72
N LYS A 147 -11.58 -14.57 -4.82
CA LYS A 147 -10.63 -15.60 -5.23
C LYS A 147 -10.13 -15.36 -6.66
N ASN A 148 -11.02 -14.96 -7.57
CA ASN A 148 -10.65 -14.64 -8.95
C ASN A 148 -9.74 -13.39 -9.00
N ILE A 149 -10.11 -12.30 -8.30
CA ILE A 149 -9.29 -11.09 -8.19
C ILE A 149 -7.91 -11.42 -7.63
N THR A 150 -7.84 -12.21 -6.57
CA THR A 150 -6.55 -12.62 -5.97
C THR A 150 -5.69 -13.41 -6.96
N LYS A 151 -6.32 -14.33 -7.73
CA LYS A 151 -5.63 -15.10 -8.77
C LYS A 151 -5.10 -14.19 -9.89
N CYS A 152 -5.87 -13.18 -10.26
CA CYS A 152 -5.52 -12.21 -11.31
C CYS A 152 -4.60 -11.09 -10.81
N GLY A 153 -4.32 -10.99 -9.51
CA GLY A 153 -3.72 -9.81 -8.88
C GLY A 153 -2.42 -9.34 -9.52
N LEU A 154 -1.49 -10.23 -9.82
CA LEU A 154 -0.24 -9.86 -10.49
C LEU A 154 -0.50 -9.33 -11.90
N GLY A 155 -1.38 -9.99 -12.67
CA GLY A 155 -1.76 -9.53 -14.01
C GLY A 155 -2.45 -8.16 -13.97
N ILE A 156 -3.37 -7.94 -13.01
CA ILE A 156 -4.02 -6.64 -12.80
C ILE A 156 -2.95 -5.57 -12.54
N TYR A 157 -1.99 -5.86 -11.66
CA TYR A 157 -0.89 -4.95 -11.37
C TYR A 157 -0.05 -4.61 -12.61
N MET A 158 0.19 -5.56 -13.51
CA MET A 158 0.93 -5.31 -14.75
C MET A 158 0.12 -4.51 -15.77
N VAL A 159 -1.17 -4.80 -15.90
CA VAL A 159 -2.04 -4.21 -16.93
C VAL A 159 -2.56 -2.84 -16.56
N HIS A 160 -2.77 -2.54 -15.26
CA HIS A 160 -3.41 -1.29 -14.82
C HIS A 160 -2.67 -0.05 -15.31
N TYR A 161 -1.36 -0.09 -15.44
CA TYR A 161 -0.56 1.03 -15.91
C TYR A 161 -0.99 1.49 -17.31
N PHE A 162 -1.26 0.55 -18.22
CA PHE A 162 -1.76 0.85 -19.57
C PHE A 162 -3.23 1.32 -19.55
N ALA A 163 -4.00 0.85 -18.58
CA ALA A 163 -5.40 1.22 -18.45
C ALA A 163 -5.64 2.61 -17.84
N VAL A 164 -4.66 3.18 -17.12
CA VAL A 164 -4.78 4.48 -16.46
C VAL A 164 -5.10 5.61 -17.45
N GLY A 165 -4.36 5.69 -18.56
CA GLY A 165 -4.59 6.71 -19.59
C GLY A 165 -5.99 6.62 -20.20
N ILE A 166 -6.46 5.39 -20.50
CA ILE A 166 -7.80 5.15 -21.02
C ILE A 166 -8.86 5.52 -19.99
N GLY A 167 -8.66 5.14 -18.72
CA GLY A 167 -9.56 5.45 -17.63
C GLY A 167 -9.71 6.95 -17.39
N TYR A 168 -8.60 7.68 -17.42
CA TYR A 168 -8.61 9.13 -17.33
C TYR A 168 -9.43 9.76 -18.45
N LEU A 169 -9.14 9.43 -19.71
CA LEU A 169 -9.87 9.95 -20.87
C LEU A 169 -11.37 9.60 -20.88
N ALA A 170 -11.72 8.41 -20.37
CA ALA A 170 -13.10 7.98 -20.31
C ALA A 170 -13.90 8.75 -19.25
N ILE A 171 -13.32 8.97 -18.07
CA ILE A 171 -13.99 9.63 -16.94
C ILE A 171 -13.93 11.14 -17.08
N ASP A 172 -12.90 11.71 -17.71
CA ASP A 172 -12.78 13.16 -17.92
C ASP A 172 -13.91 13.72 -18.83
N ARG A 173 -14.48 12.87 -19.69
CA ARG A 173 -15.64 13.21 -20.51
C ARG A 173 -16.94 13.35 -19.70
N ILE A 174 -16.95 12.85 -18.48
CA ILE A 174 -18.10 12.93 -17.56
C ILE A 174 -17.85 14.10 -16.62
N ASP A 175 -18.76 15.06 -16.58
CA ASP A 175 -18.64 16.23 -15.70
C ASP A 175 -18.86 15.86 -14.23
N LEU A 176 -17.81 15.26 -13.62
CA LEU A 176 -17.79 14.86 -12.23
C LEU A 176 -16.94 15.81 -11.41
N PRO A 177 -17.35 16.15 -10.18
CA PRO A 177 -16.50 16.88 -9.27
C PRO A 177 -15.20 16.07 -8.96
N ILE A 178 -14.10 16.78 -8.75
CA ILE A 178 -12.75 16.19 -8.68
C ILE A 178 -12.63 15.06 -7.63
N PHE A 179 -13.32 15.20 -6.49
CA PHE A 179 -13.33 14.19 -5.44
C PHE A 179 -14.03 12.88 -5.84
N MET A 180 -14.91 12.90 -6.85
CA MET A 180 -15.55 11.73 -7.42
C MET A 180 -14.79 11.19 -8.64
N ARG A 181 -14.13 12.07 -9.39
CA ARG A 181 -13.39 11.73 -10.59
C ARG A 181 -12.24 10.75 -10.28
N ILE A 182 -11.47 11.01 -9.23
CA ILE A 182 -10.34 10.15 -8.82
C ILE A 182 -10.81 8.72 -8.49
N PRO A 183 -11.74 8.49 -7.54
CA PRO A 183 -12.20 7.14 -7.23
C PRO A 183 -12.93 6.47 -8.40
N ALA A 184 -13.66 7.22 -9.24
CA ALA A 184 -14.30 6.67 -10.43
C ALA A 184 -13.27 6.16 -11.44
N THR A 185 -12.22 6.95 -11.71
CA THR A 185 -11.12 6.53 -12.59
C THR A 185 -10.41 5.30 -12.04
N ALA A 186 -10.09 5.28 -10.75
CA ALA A 186 -9.45 4.13 -10.11
C ALA A 186 -10.29 2.85 -10.22
N LEU A 187 -11.60 2.96 -9.98
CA LEU A 187 -12.52 1.84 -10.09
C LEU A 187 -12.65 1.35 -11.54
N PHE A 188 -12.75 2.26 -12.49
CA PHE A 188 -12.80 1.94 -13.92
C PHE A 188 -11.54 1.19 -14.36
N VAL A 189 -10.36 1.72 -14.04
CA VAL A 189 -9.07 1.11 -14.36
C VAL A 189 -8.94 -0.28 -13.73
N PHE A 190 -9.36 -0.43 -12.48
CA PHE A 190 -9.36 -1.72 -11.80
C PHE A 190 -10.25 -2.75 -12.50
N ILE A 191 -11.50 -2.38 -12.81
CA ILE A 191 -12.47 -3.28 -13.47
C ILE A 191 -11.96 -3.69 -14.86
N VAL A 192 -11.50 -2.73 -15.66
CA VAL A 192 -10.98 -3.01 -17.02
C VAL A 192 -9.77 -3.93 -16.95
N SER A 193 -8.82 -3.64 -16.07
CA SER A 193 -7.62 -4.47 -15.88
C SER A 193 -7.98 -5.89 -15.43
N TRP A 194 -8.91 -6.00 -14.49
CA TRP A 194 -9.39 -7.30 -14.02
C TRP A 194 -10.08 -8.08 -15.13
N CYS A 195 -10.97 -7.46 -15.92
CA CYS A 195 -11.65 -8.12 -17.04
C CYS A 195 -10.66 -8.62 -18.11
N ILE A 196 -9.68 -7.80 -18.47
CA ILE A 196 -8.63 -8.17 -19.42
C ILE A 196 -7.88 -9.40 -18.90
N VAL A 197 -7.38 -9.37 -17.68
CA VAL A 197 -6.58 -10.46 -17.10
C VAL A 197 -7.42 -11.72 -16.90
N ALA A 198 -8.67 -11.59 -16.43
CA ALA A 198 -9.56 -12.74 -16.27
C ALA A 198 -9.88 -13.41 -17.62
N LEU A 199 -10.04 -12.61 -18.69
CA LEU A 199 -10.20 -13.12 -20.04
C LEU A 199 -8.95 -13.87 -20.51
N PHE A 200 -7.76 -13.31 -20.32
CA PHE A 200 -6.50 -13.98 -20.64
C PHE A 200 -6.37 -15.34 -19.94
N TYR A 201 -6.67 -15.41 -18.64
CA TYR A 201 -6.64 -16.68 -17.92
C TYR A 201 -7.69 -17.70 -18.37
N LYS A 202 -8.76 -17.25 -19.04
CA LYS A 202 -9.79 -18.12 -19.60
C LYS A 202 -9.41 -18.65 -20.98
N VAL A 203 -8.75 -17.83 -21.81
CA VAL A 203 -8.44 -18.12 -23.21
C VAL A 203 -7.10 -18.85 -23.34
N LEU A 204 -6.10 -18.45 -22.56
CA LEU A 204 -4.81 -19.12 -22.58
C LEU A 204 -4.86 -20.30 -21.62
N PRO A 205 -4.90 -21.54 -22.14
CA PRO A 205 -4.80 -22.71 -21.28
C PRO A 205 -3.45 -22.69 -20.58
N LYS A 206 -3.46 -23.18 -19.34
CA LYS A 206 -2.28 -23.25 -18.48
C LYS A 206 -1.10 -23.88 -19.25
N ALA A 207 -0.07 -23.08 -19.54
CA ALA A 207 1.24 -23.63 -19.80
C ALA A 207 1.83 -24.16 -18.48
#